data_9336092adb54293a9b221c58b3ae292c
#
_entry.id   9336092adb54293a9b221c58b3ae292c
#
_cell.length_a   1.000
_cell.length_b   1.000
_cell.length_c   1.000
_cell.angle_alpha   90.00
_cell.angle_beta   90.00
_cell.angle_gamma   90.00
#
_symmetry.space_group_name_H-M   'P 1'
#
loop_
_entity.id
_entity.type
_entity.pdbx_description
1 polymer ?
#
loop_
_entity_poly.entity_id
_entity_poly.type
_entity_poly.pdbx_seq_one_letter_code
_entity_poly.pdbx_strand_id
1 'polypeptide(L)'
;MRSFVKKYEVWIFLILCPVVNVPFVQARIEGFISESIYMTGRFCILLFILICLLLYTRGLKGVINLFKPMLTWRVHPKWYLLSLIFPSTIALITLVLKSTYYDVEVDAFISIKTTTLRAYLAFFVWAFLGEVVWVSYCIRELSKSIKPFYAGQIVAVFWTLWFIPVILLGEGILPEIPIVSAFIFMFGVAGMCAFIYSHTKSGICVLLLQSMVNLTLVSFPIAPTNGGAPTYTTFGIIYFLTMLGLWGADYLIKNNKKKKLQLKRS
;
A
#
# COMPACT_ATOMS: atom_id res chain seq x y z
N MET A 1 -4.92 32.09 -6.45
CA MET A 1 -4.06 30.88 -6.66
C MET A 1 -4.04 29.94 -5.44
N ARG A 2 -3.67 30.39 -4.23
CA ARG A 2 -3.64 29.54 -3.01
C ARG A 2 -4.96 28.83 -2.70
N SER A 3 -6.10 29.50 -2.83
CA SER A 3 -7.44 28.91 -2.60
C SER A 3 -7.75 27.77 -3.58
N PHE A 4 -7.41 27.93 -4.86
CA PHE A 4 -7.55 26.89 -5.88
C PHE A 4 -6.68 25.67 -5.57
N VAL A 5 -5.38 25.90 -5.28
CA VAL A 5 -4.46 24.81 -4.93
C VAL A 5 -4.94 24.06 -3.70
N LYS A 6 -5.44 24.75 -2.67
CA LYS A 6 -5.99 24.16 -1.46
C LYS A 6 -7.24 23.29 -1.74
N LYS A 7 -8.11 23.73 -2.67
CA LYS A 7 -9.32 22.99 -3.05
C LYS A 7 -8.98 21.67 -3.74
N TYR A 8 -7.96 21.65 -4.59
CA TYR A 8 -7.58 20.50 -5.40
C TYR A 8 -6.28 19.83 -4.90
N GLU A 9 -5.85 20.11 -3.69
CA GLU A 9 -4.55 19.77 -3.12
C GLU A 9 -4.19 18.28 -3.31
N VAL A 10 -5.09 17.36 -2.95
CA VAL A 10 -4.86 15.93 -3.05
C VAL A 10 -4.76 15.46 -4.51
N TRP A 11 -5.54 16.04 -5.41
CA TRP A 11 -5.49 15.71 -6.84
C TRP A 11 -4.22 16.21 -7.50
N ILE A 12 -3.82 17.46 -7.17
CA ILE A 12 -2.54 18.04 -7.63
C ILE A 12 -1.39 17.14 -7.17
N PHE A 13 -1.40 16.74 -5.90
CA PHE A 13 -0.36 15.85 -5.38
C PHE A 13 -0.34 14.49 -6.09
N LEU A 14 -1.49 13.83 -6.25
CA LEU A 14 -1.58 12.53 -6.93
C LEU A 14 -1.05 12.59 -8.38
N ILE A 15 -1.35 13.66 -9.12
CA ILE A 15 -0.84 13.84 -10.48
C ILE A 15 0.67 14.12 -10.48
N LEU A 16 1.16 14.88 -9.51
CA LEU A 16 2.59 15.17 -9.40
C LEU A 16 3.43 13.94 -9.06
N CYS A 17 2.89 12.97 -8.31
CA CYS A 17 3.64 11.78 -7.90
C CYS A 17 4.34 11.05 -9.07
N PRO A 18 3.65 10.59 -10.12
CA PRO A 18 4.31 9.93 -11.24
C PRO A 18 5.19 10.90 -12.05
N VAL A 19 4.80 12.17 -12.20
CA VAL A 19 5.55 13.17 -12.97
C VAL A 19 6.92 13.45 -12.35
N VAL A 20 6.97 13.63 -11.04
CA VAL A 20 8.23 13.91 -10.32
C VAL A 20 9.15 12.70 -10.29
N ASN A 21 8.62 11.49 -10.48
CA ASN A 21 9.44 10.30 -10.61
C ASN A 21 10.26 10.27 -11.91
N VAL A 22 9.81 10.95 -12.97
CA VAL A 22 10.46 10.94 -14.30
C VAL A 22 11.95 11.36 -14.26
N PRO A 23 12.35 12.48 -13.62
CA PRO A 23 13.76 12.85 -13.53
C PRO A 23 14.63 11.80 -12.79
N PHE A 24 14.08 11.14 -11.76
CA PHE A 24 14.78 10.05 -11.06
C PHE A 24 14.96 8.83 -11.96
N VAL A 25 13.95 8.49 -12.75
CA VAL A 25 14.02 7.40 -13.74
C VAL A 25 15.08 7.71 -14.77
N GLN A 26 15.10 8.93 -15.32
CA GLN A 26 16.08 9.35 -16.31
C GLN A 26 17.52 9.32 -15.75
N ALA A 27 17.72 9.88 -14.55
CA ALA A 27 19.03 9.85 -13.89
C ALA A 27 19.51 8.41 -13.59
N ARG A 28 18.58 7.48 -13.35
CA ARG A 28 18.89 6.07 -13.14
C ARG A 28 19.31 5.38 -14.45
N ILE A 29 18.56 5.62 -15.54
CA ILE A 29 18.88 5.07 -16.86
C ILE A 29 20.23 5.55 -17.36
N GLU A 30 20.56 6.82 -17.15
CA GLU A 30 21.83 7.42 -17.55
C GLU A 30 23.01 7.05 -16.60
N GLY A 31 22.75 6.32 -15.52
CA GLY A 31 23.78 5.88 -14.57
C GLY A 31 24.26 6.96 -13.60
N PHE A 32 23.60 8.13 -13.55
CA PHE A 32 23.97 9.21 -12.61
C PHE A 32 23.69 8.88 -11.15
N ILE A 33 22.72 7.98 -10.89
CA ILE A 33 22.38 7.54 -9.54
C ILE A 33 22.36 6.01 -9.44
N SER A 34 22.78 5.48 -8.28
CA SER A 34 22.70 4.06 -7.98
C SER A 34 21.26 3.59 -7.76
N GLU A 35 21.01 2.28 -7.86
CA GLU A 35 19.72 1.67 -7.52
C GLU A 35 19.24 2.08 -6.10
N SER A 36 20.13 2.05 -5.12
CA SER A 36 19.80 2.41 -3.73
C SER A 36 19.33 3.87 -3.60
N ILE A 37 19.99 4.79 -4.32
CA ILE A 37 19.61 6.21 -4.35
C ILE A 37 18.26 6.36 -5.08
N TYR A 38 18.07 5.65 -6.19
CA TYR A 38 16.82 5.66 -6.93
C TYR A 38 15.67 5.15 -6.05
N MET A 39 15.81 3.97 -5.45
CA MET A 39 14.77 3.33 -4.65
C MET A 39 14.36 4.16 -3.43
N THR A 40 15.31 4.74 -2.71
CA THR A 40 15.03 5.55 -1.51
C THR A 40 14.66 6.99 -1.85
N GLY A 41 15.37 7.60 -2.78
CA GLY A 41 15.21 9.01 -3.16
C GLY A 41 13.80 9.33 -3.68
N ARG A 42 13.22 8.41 -4.46
CA ARG A 42 11.86 8.59 -4.98
C ARG A 42 10.78 8.64 -3.88
N PHE A 43 10.95 7.93 -2.75
CA PHE A 43 10.07 8.07 -1.59
C PHE A 43 10.31 9.40 -0.86
N CYS A 44 11.58 9.76 -0.67
CA CYS A 44 11.94 11.01 0.00
C CYS A 44 11.41 12.23 -0.75
N ILE A 45 11.50 12.25 -2.09
CA ILE A 45 11.01 13.37 -2.89
C ILE A 45 9.48 13.49 -2.81
N LEU A 46 8.74 12.38 -2.76
CA LEU A 46 7.28 12.42 -2.58
C LEU A 46 6.91 13.09 -1.25
N LEU A 47 7.55 12.68 -0.15
CA LEU A 47 7.29 13.29 1.16
C LEU A 47 7.71 14.76 1.17
N PHE A 48 8.85 15.10 0.56
CA PHE A 48 9.31 16.49 0.46
C PHE A 48 8.30 17.38 -0.27
N ILE A 49 7.81 16.94 -1.44
CA ILE A 49 6.82 17.69 -2.22
C ILE A 49 5.50 17.83 -1.45
N LEU A 50 5.07 16.75 -0.76
CA LEU A 50 3.90 16.81 0.08
C LEU A 50 4.05 17.83 1.20
N ILE A 51 5.20 17.85 1.88
CA ILE A 51 5.48 18.84 2.94
C ILE A 51 5.46 20.25 2.37
N CYS A 52 6.11 20.50 1.22
CA CYS A 52 6.09 21.82 0.55
C CYS A 52 4.66 22.25 0.20
N LEU A 53 3.86 21.34 -0.36
CA LEU A 53 2.46 21.61 -0.70
C LEU A 53 1.63 21.94 0.53
N LEU A 54 1.79 21.19 1.62
CA LEU A 54 1.08 21.42 2.87
C LEU A 54 1.53 22.72 3.55
N LEU A 55 2.81 23.05 3.53
CA LEU A 55 3.32 24.34 4.03
C LEU A 55 2.69 25.50 3.27
N TYR A 56 2.63 25.39 1.95
CA TYR A 56 2.01 26.43 1.11
C TYR A 56 0.51 26.57 1.37
N THR A 57 -0.24 25.47 1.47
CA THR A 57 -1.71 25.50 1.54
C THR A 57 -2.25 25.65 2.96
N ARG A 58 -1.64 25.00 3.94
CA ARG A 58 -2.13 24.86 5.33
C ARG A 58 -1.14 25.34 6.40
N GLY A 59 0.08 25.70 6.01
CA GLY A 59 1.16 26.10 6.93
C GLY A 59 1.64 24.92 7.79
N LEU A 60 2.41 25.21 8.82
CA LEU A 60 3.02 24.22 9.71
C LEU A 60 1.98 23.28 10.38
N LYS A 61 0.78 23.80 10.68
CA LYS A 61 -0.33 22.96 11.20
C LYS A 61 -0.71 21.84 10.23
N GLY A 62 -0.62 22.07 8.91
CA GLY A 62 -0.86 21.04 7.88
C GLY A 62 0.14 19.91 7.98
N VAL A 63 1.42 20.23 8.13
CA VAL A 63 2.52 19.27 8.26
C VAL A 63 2.39 18.46 9.57
N ILE A 64 2.14 19.11 10.69
CA ILE A 64 1.91 18.42 11.97
C ILE A 64 0.73 17.44 11.88
N ASN A 65 -0.37 17.88 11.24
CA ASN A 65 -1.54 17.04 11.06
C ASN A 65 -1.31 15.84 10.11
N LEU A 66 -0.30 15.90 9.23
CA LEU A 66 0.10 14.79 8.38
C LEU A 66 0.50 13.57 9.21
N PHE A 67 1.29 13.79 10.25
CA PHE A 67 1.83 12.73 11.11
C PHE A 67 0.91 12.32 12.27
N LYS A 68 -0.21 13.03 12.47
CA LYS A 68 -1.15 12.71 13.56
C LYS A 68 -1.65 11.26 13.59
N PRO A 69 -1.94 10.57 12.46
CA PRO A 69 -2.32 9.16 12.47
C PRO A 69 -1.25 8.23 13.07
N MET A 70 0.04 8.58 12.98
CA MET A 70 1.15 7.84 13.59
C MET A 70 1.14 7.88 15.12
N LEU A 71 0.40 8.80 15.72
CA LEU A 71 0.23 8.89 17.18
C LEU A 71 -1.01 8.11 17.67
N THR A 72 -1.81 7.56 16.76
CA THR A 72 -3.03 6.81 17.08
C THR A 72 -2.70 5.33 17.29
N TRP A 73 -2.25 4.98 18.50
CA TRP A 73 -1.86 3.61 18.84
C TRP A 73 -2.90 2.88 19.71
N ARG A 74 -3.81 3.61 20.39
CA ARG A 74 -4.86 3.03 21.22
C ARG A 74 -6.03 2.54 20.38
N VAL A 75 -5.87 1.41 19.72
CA VAL A 75 -6.89 0.74 18.91
C VAL A 75 -7.09 -0.70 19.38
N HIS A 76 -8.22 -1.30 19.04
CA HIS A 76 -8.51 -2.67 19.47
C HIS A 76 -7.46 -3.65 18.90
N PRO A 77 -6.90 -4.59 19.70
CA PRO A 77 -5.80 -5.49 19.31
C PRO A 77 -6.04 -6.28 18.02
N LYS A 78 -7.30 -6.60 17.70
CA LYS A 78 -7.66 -7.30 16.45
C LYS A 78 -7.11 -6.61 15.18
N TRP A 79 -6.97 -5.29 15.19
CA TRP A 79 -6.47 -4.54 14.04
C TRP A 79 -4.96 -4.69 13.86
N TYR A 80 -4.22 -4.75 14.98
CA TYR A 80 -2.81 -5.09 14.96
C TYR A 80 -2.60 -6.51 14.44
N LEU A 81 -3.37 -7.46 14.98
CA LEU A 81 -3.30 -8.86 14.55
C LEU A 81 -3.61 -8.99 13.07
N LEU A 82 -4.70 -8.36 12.59
CA LEU A 82 -5.04 -8.37 11.17
C LEU A 82 -3.92 -7.79 10.32
N SER A 83 -3.32 -6.66 10.71
CA SER A 83 -2.22 -6.02 9.97
C SER A 83 -0.97 -6.91 9.91
N LEU A 84 -0.66 -7.63 10.98
CA LEU A 84 0.53 -8.47 11.07
C LEU A 84 0.39 -9.78 10.29
N ILE A 85 -0.78 -10.44 10.35
CA ILE A 85 -0.91 -11.79 9.80
C ILE A 85 -1.47 -11.82 8.37
N PHE A 86 -2.23 -10.81 7.96
CA PHE A 86 -2.99 -10.84 6.71
C PHE A 86 -2.11 -11.12 5.48
N PRO A 87 -1.02 -10.37 5.20
CA PRO A 87 -0.19 -10.61 4.02
C PRO A 87 0.42 -12.01 3.98
N SER A 88 0.96 -12.47 5.11
CA SER A 88 1.60 -13.79 5.23
C SER A 88 0.57 -14.92 5.08
N THR A 89 -0.65 -14.73 5.61
CA THR A 89 -1.74 -15.71 5.41
C THR A 89 -2.10 -15.85 3.93
N ILE A 90 -2.20 -14.74 3.20
CA ILE A 90 -2.47 -14.77 1.75
C ILE A 90 -1.31 -15.45 1.00
N ALA A 91 -0.07 -15.19 1.41
CA ALA A 91 1.10 -15.85 0.82
C ALA A 91 1.05 -17.37 1.03
N LEU A 92 0.76 -17.83 2.23
CA LEU A 92 0.62 -19.26 2.52
C LEU A 92 -0.50 -19.91 1.70
N ILE A 93 -1.67 -19.28 1.62
CA ILE A 93 -2.77 -19.76 0.77
C ILE A 93 -2.31 -19.87 -0.70
N THR A 94 -1.59 -18.87 -1.19
CA THR A 94 -1.06 -18.89 -2.58
C THR A 94 -0.11 -20.04 -2.80
N LEU A 95 0.80 -20.31 -1.85
CA LEU A 95 1.78 -21.39 -1.96
C LEU A 95 1.13 -22.78 -1.84
N VAL A 96 0.12 -22.93 -0.99
CA VAL A 96 -0.68 -24.16 -0.90
C VAL A 96 -1.42 -24.41 -2.22
N LEU A 97 -2.07 -23.41 -2.81
CA LEU A 97 -2.72 -23.55 -4.11
C LEU A 97 -1.72 -23.91 -5.22
N LYS A 98 -0.53 -23.31 -5.20
CA LYS A 98 0.55 -23.64 -6.12
C LYS A 98 1.00 -25.09 -5.97
N SER A 99 1.21 -25.55 -4.74
CA SER A 99 1.56 -26.94 -4.40
C SER A 99 0.52 -27.92 -4.98
N THR A 100 -0.75 -27.68 -4.70
CA THR A 100 -1.86 -28.51 -5.22
C THR A 100 -1.90 -28.51 -6.75
N TYR A 101 -1.64 -27.39 -7.40
CA TYR A 101 -1.66 -27.30 -8.87
C TYR A 101 -0.53 -28.07 -9.54
N TYR A 102 0.66 -28.10 -8.93
CA TYR A 102 1.83 -28.80 -9.47
C TYR A 102 2.01 -30.22 -8.93
N ASP A 103 1.11 -30.67 -8.05
CA ASP A 103 1.21 -31.99 -7.38
C ASP A 103 2.57 -32.20 -6.68
N VAL A 104 3.02 -31.18 -5.97
CA VAL A 104 4.31 -31.15 -5.24
C VAL A 104 4.03 -30.80 -3.79
N GLU A 105 4.78 -31.39 -2.85
CA GLU A 105 4.62 -31.11 -1.43
C GLU A 105 4.83 -29.62 -1.09
N VAL A 106 4.02 -29.09 -0.16
CA VAL A 106 3.99 -27.66 0.18
C VAL A 106 5.35 -27.16 0.69
N ASP A 107 6.07 -27.98 1.42
CA ASP A 107 7.40 -27.68 1.97
C ASP A 107 8.45 -27.40 0.87
N ALA A 108 8.32 -28.01 -0.31
CA ALA A 108 9.16 -27.69 -1.47
C ALA A 108 9.00 -26.22 -1.94
N PHE A 109 7.86 -25.60 -1.65
CA PHE A 109 7.59 -24.20 -1.99
C PHE A 109 7.74 -23.24 -0.80
N ILE A 110 7.69 -23.72 0.45
CA ILE A 110 7.88 -22.86 1.62
C ILE A 110 9.37 -22.77 1.95
N SER A 111 10.05 -21.80 1.34
CA SER A 111 11.37 -21.39 1.79
C SER A 111 11.28 -19.98 2.38
N ILE A 112 11.43 -19.87 3.69
CA ILE A 112 11.49 -18.56 4.35
C ILE A 112 12.91 -18.06 4.26
N LYS A 113 13.13 -17.04 3.41
CA LYS A 113 14.43 -16.39 3.30
C LYS A 113 14.55 -15.28 4.33
N THR A 114 15.61 -15.28 5.08
CA THR A 114 16.00 -14.16 5.92
C THR A 114 16.85 -13.18 5.11
N THR A 115 16.65 -11.91 5.34
CA THR A 115 17.47 -10.86 4.73
C THR A 115 18.32 -10.13 5.80
N THR A 116 19.15 -9.21 5.38
CA THR A 116 20.01 -8.45 6.31
C THR A 116 19.19 -7.46 7.14
N LEU A 117 19.64 -7.13 8.35
CA LEU A 117 19.02 -6.08 9.17
C LEU A 117 18.91 -4.75 8.41
N ARG A 118 19.93 -4.42 7.60
CA ARG A 118 19.91 -3.21 6.75
C ARG A 118 18.73 -3.21 5.79
N ALA A 119 18.43 -4.34 5.15
CA ALA A 119 17.29 -4.46 4.23
C ALA A 119 15.94 -4.37 4.98
N TYR A 120 15.82 -4.99 6.15
CA TYR A 120 14.61 -4.84 6.99
C TYR A 120 14.36 -3.39 7.37
N LEU A 121 15.40 -2.66 7.78
CA LEU A 121 15.29 -1.24 8.11
C LEU A 121 14.89 -0.40 6.88
N ALA A 122 15.45 -0.69 5.71
CA ALA A 122 15.10 -0.01 4.46
C ALA A 122 13.61 -0.24 4.12
N PHE A 123 13.12 -1.48 4.18
CA PHE A 123 11.71 -1.80 3.95
C PHE A 123 10.78 -1.12 4.93
N PHE A 124 11.18 -1.04 6.20
CA PHE A 124 10.40 -0.32 7.22
C PHE A 124 10.33 1.19 6.92
N VAL A 125 11.46 1.81 6.53
CA VAL A 125 11.50 3.22 6.15
C VAL A 125 10.64 3.47 4.92
N TRP A 126 10.71 2.62 3.89
CA TRP A 126 9.87 2.75 2.70
C TRP A 126 8.37 2.56 3.02
N ALA A 127 8.05 1.61 3.89
CA ALA A 127 6.68 1.42 4.36
C ALA A 127 6.18 2.65 5.15
N PHE A 128 7.03 3.24 6.00
CA PHE A 128 6.70 4.47 6.75
C PHE A 128 6.44 5.66 5.81
N LEU A 129 7.34 5.91 4.86
CA LEU A 129 7.18 6.98 3.89
C LEU A 129 5.94 6.76 3.00
N GLY A 130 5.73 5.52 2.56
CA GLY A 130 4.55 5.12 1.79
C GLY A 130 3.25 5.30 2.57
N GLU A 131 3.22 4.90 3.85
CA GLU A 131 2.04 5.08 4.71
C GLU A 131 1.69 6.56 4.88
N VAL A 132 2.67 7.39 5.22
CA VAL A 132 2.47 8.84 5.43
C VAL A 132 1.89 9.49 4.19
N VAL A 133 2.43 9.18 3.01
CA VAL A 133 2.03 9.79 1.74
C VAL A 133 0.70 9.23 1.24
N TRP A 134 0.62 7.91 1.06
CA TRP A 134 -0.52 7.30 0.38
C TRP A 134 -1.75 7.15 1.27
N VAL A 135 -1.58 6.91 2.57
CA VAL A 135 -2.69 6.63 3.48
C VAL A 135 -2.97 7.80 4.42
N SER A 136 -2.00 8.19 5.24
CA SER A 136 -2.16 9.29 6.19
C SER A 136 -2.45 10.63 5.53
N TYR A 137 -2.09 10.80 4.24
CA TYR A 137 -2.49 11.95 3.45
C TYR A 137 -3.55 11.60 2.39
N CYS A 138 -3.20 10.86 1.31
CA CYS A 138 -4.09 10.73 0.13
C CYS A 138 -5.42 10.05 0.46
N ILE A 139 -5.40 8.85 1.05
CA ILE A 139 -6.65 8.12 1.39
C ILE A 139 -7.46 8.92 2.41
N ARG A 140 -6.80 9.51 3.41
CA ARG A 140 -7.49 10.33 4.42
C ARG A 140 -8.17 11.57 3.82
N GLU A 141 -7.48 12.33 2.97
CA GLU A 141 -8.05 13.54 2.36
C GLU A 141 -9.18 13.21 1.39
N LEU A 142 -9.01 12.21 0.51
CA LEU A 142 -10.07 11.74 -0.39
C LEU A 142 -11.28 11.22 0.37
N SER A 143 -11.06 10.51 1.48
CA SER A 143 -12.15 9.95 2.30
C SER A 143 -13.04 11.00 2.98
N LYS A 144 -12.70 12.28 2.90
CA LYS A 144 -13.59 13.37 3.34
C LYS A 144 -14.73 13.64 2.36
N SER A 145 -14.52 13.32 1.08
CA SER A 145 -15.46 13.61 -0.01
C SER A 145 -16.10 12.36 -0.61
N ILE A 146 -15.40 11.22 -0.56
CA ILE A 146 -15.85 9.95 -1.14
C ILE A 146 -15.72 8.83 -0.13
N LYS A 147 -16.40 7.69 -0.38
CA LYS A 147 -16.31 6.53 0.51
C LYS A 147 -14.86 6.01 0.57
N PRO A 148 -14.36 5.58 1.74
CA PRO A 148 -12.97 5.15 1.91
C PRO A 148 -12.54 4.03 0.96
N PHE A 149 -13.45 3.12 0.60
CA PHE A 149 -13.19 2.10 -0.42
C PHE A 149 -12.72 2.73 -1.74
N TYR A 150 -13.49 3.65 -2.30
CA TYR A 150 -13.14 4.31 -3.55
C TYR A 150 -11.90 5.20 -3.43
N ALA A 151 -11.69 5.83 -2.26
CA ALA A 151 -10.47 6.57 -1.99
C ALA A 151 -9.23 5.66 -2.10
N GLY A 152 -9.29 4.45 -1.52
CA GLY A 152 -8.25 3.44 -1.65
C GLY A 152 -8.00 3.04 -3.11
N GLN A 153 -9.07 2.80 -3.89
CA GLN A 153 -8.94 2.40 -5.31
C GLN A 153 -8.34 3.51 -6.19
N ILE A 154 -8.72 4.77 -5.96
CA ILE A 154 -8.11 5.91 -6.67
C ILE A 154 -6.61 6.00 -6.33
N VAL A 155 -6.26 5.91 -5.06
CA VAL A 155 -4.85 5.93 -4.64
C VAL A 155 -4.09 4.76 -5.24
N ALA A 156 -4.69 3.56 -5.34
CA ALA A 156 -4.06 2.39 -5.98
C ALA A 156 -3.63 2.68 -7.41
N VAL A 157 -4.45 3.39 -8.20
CA VAL A 157 -4.09 3.77 -9.59
C VAL A 157 -2.81 4.60 -9.60
N PHE A 158 -2.77 5.70 -8.83
CA PHE A 158 -1.60 6.59 -8.83
C PHE A 158 -0.37 5.94 -8.18
N TRP A 159 -0.57 5.12 -7.18
CA TRP A 159 0.52 4.36 -6.56
C TRP A 159 1.11 3.34 -7.53
N THR A 160 0.28 2.65 -8.32
CA THR A 160 0.77 1.74 -9.38
C THR A 160 1.51 2.52 -10.46
N LEU A 161 0.95 3.62 -10.97
CA LEU A 161 1.61 4.47 -11.97
C LEU A 161 3.00 4.92 -11.52
N TRP A 162 3.14 5.24 -10.23
CA TRP A 162 4.43 5.59 -9.64
C TRP A 162 5.40 4.41 -9.54
N PHE A 163 4.88 3.16 -9.45
CA PHE A 163 5.69 1.94 -9.42
C PHE A 163 6.07 1.41 -10.82
N ILE A 164 5.33 1.74 -11.89
CA ILE A 164 5.59 1.24 -13.24
C ILE A 164 7.06 1.38 -13.67
N PRO A 165 7.75 2.53 -13.45
CA PRO A 165 9.16 2.64 -13.84
C PRO A 165 10.09 1.62 -13.16
N VAL A 166 9.83 1.24 -11.91
CA VAL A 166 10.61 0.21 -11.22
C VAL A 166 10.47 -1.15 -11.92
N ILE A 167 9.24 -1.46 -12.34
CA ILE A 167 8.93 -2.71 -13.05
C ILE A 167 9.64 -2.72 -14.40
N LEU A 168 9.54 -1.62 -15.15
CA LEU A 168 10.13 -1.51 -16.49
C LEU A 168 11.66 -1.49 -16.48
N LEU A 169 12.28 -0.96 -15.43
CA LEU A 169 13.72 -0.99 -15.23
C LEU A 169 14.23 -2.33 -14.71
N GLY A 170 13.33 -3.25 -14.34
CA GLY A 170 13.68 -4.55 -13.77
C GLY A 170 14.34 -4.45 -12.39
N GLU A 171 14.05 -3.38 -11.63
CA GLU A 171 14.70 -3.13 -10.35
C GLU A 171 13.90 -3.66 -9.15
N GLY A 172 14.62 -3.90 -8.08
CA GLY A 172 14.05 -4.39 -6.83
C GLY A 172 13.58 -5.83 -6.94
N ILE A 173 12.38 -6.12 -6.42
CA ILE A 173 11.80 -7.46 -6.35
C ILE A 173 10.68 -7.70 -7.38
N LEU A 174 10.43 -6.76 -8.27
CA LEU A 174 9.30 -6.74 -9.21
C LEU A 174 9.68 -6.77 -10.70
N PRO A 175 10.80 -7.39 -11.13
CA PRO A 175 11.13 -7.45 -12.55
C PRO A 175 10.09 -8.30 -13.32
N GLU A 176 9.87 -7.95 -14.58
CA GLU A 176 9.14 -8.78 -15.55
C GLU A 176 7.69 -9.15 -15.18
N ILE A 177 7.07 -8.42 -14.24
CA ILE A 177 5.66 -8.67 -13.96
C ILE A 177 4.75 -7.98 -14.99
N PRO A 178 3.63 -8.61 -15.38
CA PRO A 178 2.61 -7.93 -16.15
C PRO A 178 2.08 -6.70 -15.39
N ILE A 179 2.00 -5.56 -16.06
CA ILE A 179 1.51 -4.31 -15.44
C ILE A 179 0.12 -4.49 -14.83
N VAL A 180 -0.73 -5.30 -15.47
CA VAL A 180 -2.07 -5.65 -14.94
C VAL A 180 -1.96 -6.33 -13.56
N SER A 181 -0.99 -7.23 -13.36
CA SER A 181 -0.78 -7.89 -12.07
C SER A 181 -0.36 -6.90 -10.99
N ALA A 182 0.45 -5.89 -11.35
CA ALA A 182 0.80 -4.81 -10.44
C ALA A 182 -0.44 -3.99 -10.02
N PHE A 183 -1.33 -3.65 -10.96
CA PHE A 183 -2.59 -2.96 -10.66
C PHE A 183 -3.48 -3.79 -9.73
N ILE A 184 -3.70 -5.07 -10.05
CA ILE A 184 -4.54 -5.96 -9.21
C ILE A 184 -4.00 -6.02 -7.77
N PHE A 185 -2.69 -6.21 -7.62
CA PHE A 185 -2.07 -6.26 -6.30
C PHE A 185 -2.20 -4.92 -5.56
N MET A 186 -1.93 -3.79 -6.23
CA MET A 186 -2.04 -2.47 -5.61
C MET A 186 -3.48 -2.09 -5.26
N PHE A 187 -4.48 -2.49 -6.05
CA PHE A 187 -5.89 -2.37 -5.66
C PHE A 187 -6.18 -3.13 -4.37
N GLY A 188 -5.62 -4.33 -4.22
CA GLY A 188 -5.70 -5.10 -2.98
C GLY A 188 -5.04 -4.39 -1.80
N VAL A 189 -3.79 -3.98 -1.95
CA VAL A 189 -2.99 -3.34 -0.88
C VAL A 189 -3.60 -2.01 -0.44
N ALA A 190 -3.87 -1.09 -1.37
CA ALA A 190 -4.43 0.21 -1.04
C ALA A 190 -5.87 0.09 -0.51
N GLY A 191 -6.66 -0.87 -1.04
CA GLY A 191 -7.98 -1.19 -0.53
C GLY A 191 -7.95 -1.71 0.91
N MET A 192 -6.96 -2.54 1.25
CA MET A 192 -6.76 -3.05 2.61
C MET A 192 -6.24 -1.95 3.57
N CYS A 193 -5.32 -1.09 3.11
CA CYS A 193 -4.90 0.09 3.85
C CYS A 193 -6.09 1.01 4.17
N ALA A 194 -6.95 1.28 3.18
CA ALA A 194 -8.15 2.08 3.37
C ALA A 194 -9.14 1.41 4.35
N PHE A 195 -9.27 0.07 4.30
CA PHE A 195 -10.10 -0.70 5.21
C PHE A 195 -9.65 -0.51 6.66
N ILE A 196 -8.39 -0.81 6.95
CA ILE A 196 -7.82 -0.67 8.30
C ILE A 196 -7.90 0.79 8.77
N TYR A 197 -7.48 1.74 7.91
CA TYR A 197 -7.51 3.15 8.26
C TYR A 197 -8.93 3.66 8.53
N SER A 198 -9.93 3.21 7.77
CA SER A 198 -11.32 3.63 7.96
C SER A 198 -11.88 3.26 9.34
N HIS A 199 -11.43 2.13 9.88
CA HIS A 199 -11.88 1.59 11.17
C HIS A 199 -11.06 2.05 12.37
N THR A 200 -9.78 2.38 12.16
CA THR A 200 -8.83 2.66 13.26
C THR A 200 -8.40 4.11 13.34
N LYS A 201 -8.34 4.79 12.20
CA LYS A 201 -7.66 6.10 12.04
C LYS A 201 -6.18 6.06 12.46
N SER A 202 -5.60 4.87 12.53
CA SER A 202 -4.23 4.60 12.97
C SER A 202 -3.30 4.41 11.79
N GLY A 203 -2.30 5.28 11.66
CA GLY A 203 -1.20 5.10 10.73
C GLY A 203 -0.29 3.94 11.15
N ILE A 204 -0.19 3.66 12.46
CA ILE A 204 0.62 2.54 12.97
C ILE A 204 0.09 1.19 12.47
N CYS A 205 -1.23 0.95 12.52
CA CYS A 205 -1.80 -0.30 12.00
C CYS A 205 -1.56 -0.45 10.50
N VAL A 206 -1.65 0.65 9.75
CA VAL A 206 -1.40 0.63 8.30
C VAL A 206 0.09 0.46 8.01
N LEU A 207 0.98 1.11 8.76
CA LEU A 207 2.43 0.91 8.66
C LEU A 207 2.82 -0.55 8.88
N LEU A 208 2.23 -1.19 9.90
CA LEU A 208 2.46 -2.62 10.15
C LEU A 208 1.98 -3.48 8.99
N LEU A 209 0.80 -3.18 8.42
CA LEU A 209 0.32 -3.90 7.23
C LEU A 209 1.29 -3.76 6.06
N GLN A 210 1.73 -2.54 5.72
CA GLN A 210 2.66 -2.30 4.61
C GLN A 210 4.03 -2.93 4.87
N SER A 211 4.53 -2.87 6.10
CA SER A 211 5.77 -3.54 6.49
C SER A 211 5.65 -5.05 6.30
N MET A 212 4.53 -5.66 6.72
CA MET A 212 4.29 -7.09 6.52
C MET A 212 4.10 -7.48 5.06
N VAL A 213 3.50 -6.62 4.24
CA VAL A 213 3.46 -6.82 2.77
C VAL A 213 4.87 -6.91 2.21
N ASN A 214 5.74 -5.94 2.53
CA ASN A 214 7.13 -5.93 2.06
C ASN A 214 7.90 -7.15 2.54
N LEU A 215 7.78 -7.49 3.83
CA LEU A 215 8.44 -8.67 4.42
C LEU A 215 7.94 -9.96 3.77
N THR A 216 6.64 -10.08 3.54
CA THR A 216 6.04 -11.27 2.89
C THR A 216 6.62 -11.46 1.49
N LEU A 217 6.69 -10.41 0.68
CA LEU A 217 7.23 -10.47 -0.68
C LEU A 217 8.72 -10.89 -0.71
N VAL A 218 9.49 -10.52 0.31
CA VAL A 218 10.93 -10.84 0.37
C VAL A 218 11.18 -12.19 1.00
N SER A 219 10.44 -12.54 2.07
CA SER A 219 10.68 -13.76 2.85
C SER A 219 10.06 -15.00 2.23
N PHE A 220 8.88 -14.87 1.61
CA PHE A 220 8.22 -16.00 0.93
C PHE A 220 8.53 -15.99 -0.57
N PRO A 221 8.51 -17.14 -1.28
CA PRO A 221 8.71 -17.22 -2.72
C PRO A 221 7.46 -16.74 -3.49
N ILE A 222 7.08 -15.46 -3.26
CA ILE A 222 5.92 -14.78 -3.85
C ILE A 222 6.36 -13.74 -4.88
N ALA A 223 7.41 -12.94 -4.57
CA ALA A 223 7.90 -11.95 -5.51
C ALA A 223 8.43 -12.62 -6.80
N PRO A 224 8.40 -11.91 -7.96
CA PRO A 224 8.88 -12.46 -9.23
C PRO A 224 10.30 -13.03 -9.15
N THR A 225 11.19 -12.36 -8.43
CA THR A 225 12.58 -12.81 -8.21
C THR A 225 12.72 -14.13 -7.47
N ASN A 226 11.72 -14.55 -6.68
CA ASN A 226 11.77 -15.73 -5.84
C ASN A 226 10.74 -16.80 -6.22
N GLY A 227 9.54 -16.38 -6.66
CA GLY A 227 8.41 -17.26 -6.93
C GLY A 227 7.94 -17.28 -8.38
N GLY A 228 8.45 -16.32 -9.19
CA GLY A 228 8.04 -16.10 -10.57
C GLY A 228 6.77 -15.23 -10.69
N ALA A 229 6.61 -14.61 -11.87
CA ALA A 229 5.49 -13.71 -12.17
C ALA A 229 4.10 -14.39 -12.00
N PRO A 230 3.87 -15.66 -12.35
CA PRO A 230 2.58 -16.31 -12.11
C PRO A 230 2.21 -16.42 -10.63
N THR A 231 3.18 -16.73 -9.76
CA THR A 231 2.96 -16.81 -8.30
C THR A 231 2.59 -15.44 -7.72
N TYR A 232 3.30 -14.39 -8.15
CA TYR A 232 2.98 -13.02 -7.77
C TYR A 232 1.58 -12.61 -8.22
N THR A 233 1.21 -12.94 -9.45
CA THR A 233 -0.13 -12.64 -10.01
C THR A 233 -1.21 -13.34 -9.20
N THR A 234 -1.05 -14.63 -8.91
CA THR A 234 -1.99 -15.40 -8.08
C THR A 234 -2.12 -14.81 -6.68
N PHE A 235 -1.00 -14.45 -6.05
CA PHE A 235 -0.98 -13.76 -4.76
C PHE A 235 -1.75 -12.44 -4.80
N GLY A 236 -1.51 -11.63 -5.84
CA GLY A 236 -2.22 -10.37 -6.04
C GLY A 236 -3.72 -10.53 -6.20
N ILE A 237 -4.16 -11.54 -6.97
CA ILE A 237 -5.58 -11.84 -7.17
C ILE A 237 -6.23 -12.28 -5.84
N ILE A 238 -5.63 -13.21 -5.10
CA ILE A 238 -6.17 -13.69 -3.83
C ILE A 238 -6.24 -12.54 -2.81
N TYR A 239 -5.18 -11.72 -2.76
CA TYR A 239 -5.13 -10.55 -1.89
C TYR A 239 -6.28 -9.57 -2.19
N PHE A 240 -6.48 -9.25 -3.47
CA PHE A 240 -7.54 -8.35 -3.93
C PHE A 240 -8.93 -8.92 -3.63
N LEU A 241 -9.19 -10.18 -3.97
CA LEU A 241 -10.49 -10.83 -3.71
C LEU A 241 -10.81 -10.91 -2.22
N THR A 242 -9.83 -11.23 -1.39
CA THR A 242 -10.01 -11.27 0.08
C THR A 242 -10.31 -9.87 0.63
N MET A 243 -9.61 -8.86 0.14
CA MET A 243 -9.90 -7.45 0.48
C MET A 243 -11.33 -7.07 0.10
N LEU A 244 -11.81 -7.43 -1.10
CA LEU A 244 -13.21 -7.20 -1.51
C LEU A 244 -14.19 -7.92 -0.59
N GLY A 245 -13.91 -9.17 -0.22
CA GLY A 245 -14.72 -9.95 0.74
C GLY A 245 -14.85 -9.25 2.10
N LEU A 246 -13.76 -8.70 2.63
CA LEU A 246 -13.78 -7.95 3.90
C LEU A 246 -14.63 -6.67 3.81
N TRP A 247 -14.51 -5.90 2.72
CA TRP A 247 -15.37 -4.73 2.50
C TRP A 247 -16.84 -5.11 2.34
N GLY A 248 -17.12 -6.20 1.61
CA GLY A 248 -18.48 -6.73 1.45
C GLY A 248 -19.09 -7.16 2.78
N ALA A 249 -18.36 -7.90 3.59
CA ALA A 249 -18.79 -8.34 4.92
C ALA A 249 -19.08 -7.14 5.85
N ASP A 250 -18.20 -6.15 5.88
CA ASP A 250 -18.40 -4.93 6.67
C ASP A 250 -19.66 -4.16 6.25
N TYR A 251 -19.90 -4.06 4.93
CA TYR A 251 -21.10 -3.42 4.39
C TYR A 251 -22.37 -4.16 4.83
N LEU A 252 -22.41 -5.49 4.74
CA LEU A 252 -23.56 -6.31 5.14
C LEU A 252 -23.84 -6.18 6.65
N ILE A 253 -22.80 -6.22 7.49
CA ILE A 253 -22.92 -6.06 8.94
C ILE A 253 -23.52 -4.69 9.29
N LYS A 254 -23.03 -3.62 8.66
CA LYS A 254 -23.52 -2.26 8.90
C LYS A 254 -24.97 -2.08 8.47
N ASN A 255 -25.37 -2.65 7.33
CA ASN A 255 -26.76 -2.61 6.85
C ASN A 255 -27.72 -3.37 7.76
N ASN A 256 -27.32 -4.56 8.22
CA ASN A 256 -28.16 -5.35 9.13
C ASN A 256 -28.37 -4.65 10.48
N LYS A 257 -27.34 -3.96 10.99
CA LYS A 257 -27.48 -3.15 12.21
C LYS A 257 -28.45 -1.97 12.02
N LYS A 258 -28.39 -1.28 10.87
CA LYS A 258 -29.31 -0.18 10.55
C LYS A 258 -30.76 -0.67 10.48
N LYS A 259 -31.04 -1.79 9.78
CA LYS A 259 -32.38 -2.38 9.70
C LYS A 259 -32.94 -2.74 11.08
N LYS A 260 -32.12 -3.38 11.95
CA LYS A 260 -32.55 -3.72 13.32
C LYS A 260 -32.85 -2.49 14.18
N LEU A 261 -32.15 -1.39 14.00
CA LEU A 261 -32.42 -0.13 14.71
C LEU A 261 -33.70 0.56 14.23
N GLN A 262 -34.03 0.47 12.95
CA GLN A 262 -35.25 1.00 12.38
C GLN A 262 -36.50 0.20 12.89
N LEU A 263 -36.41 -1.14 12.90
CA LEU A 263 -37.48 -2.01 13.43
C LEU A 263 -37.76 -1.85 14.93
N LYS A 264 -36.81 -1.34 15.71
CA LYS A 264 -37.02 -1.04 17.14
C LYS A 264 -37.67 0.33 17.41
N ARG A 265 -37.74 1.18 16.37
CA ARG A 265 -38.30 2.54 16.47
C ARG A 265 -39.72 2.63 15.87
N SER A 266 -40.12 1.62 15.11
CA SER A 266 -41.54 1.40 14.64
C SER A 266 -42.31 0.60 15.66
#